data_80ba416b8d6437e0bea65c65364fe878
#
_entry.id   80ba416b8d6437e0bea65c65364fe878
#
_cell.length_a   1.000
_cell.length_b   1.000
_cell.length_c   1.000
_cell.angle_alpha   90.00
_cell.angle_beta   90.00
_cell.angle_gamma   90.00
#
_symmetry.space_group_name_H-M   'P 1'
#
loop_
_entity.id
_entity.type
_entity.pdbx_description
1 polymer ?
#
loop_
_entity_poly.entity_id
_entity_poly.type
_entity_poly.pdbx_seq_one_letter_code
_entity_poly.pdbx_strand_id
1 'polypeptide(L)'
;MSLLFDSLDYRHYLKQRFDETRERKPWFSYRLIAQKINIDPGQLVKILQGQRHISERLIPVFAKFLGLKGREEEYFTCLVRFNKAKTGSETSLYFEKLMELKDLILPRVKPDQDRFYYKWYHSVIRVLLAFYKFDGDYRKLANLLSPAISEKEAQESIKLLLELGFIYKDSDGNYSLTDKFITGGGNWRMLAVRHFQQQTIHLSERSLINDPPDIRDISSLTISIPEDTLGEFREMLAEFRKTLLRKVMEISREPNRVYQLNLQFIPVALVDDIDNEDLADEK
;
A
#
# COMPACT_ATOMS: atom_id res chain seq x y z
N MET A 1 23.40 5.48 1.49
CA MET A 1 22.17 4.80 1.05
C MET A 1 21.72 5.45 -0.25
N SER A 2 21.31 4.71 -1.25
CA SER A 2 20.87 5.33 -2.51
C SER A 2 19.48 5.93 -2.29
N LEU A 3 19.38 7.24 -2.36
CA LEU A 3 18.14 8.02 -2.25
C LEU A 3 17.01 7.53 -3.17
N LEU A 4 17.37 6.75 -4.20
CA LEU A 4 16.45 6.18 -5.15
C LEU A 4 15.43 5.23 -4.49
N PHE A 5 15.90 4.34 -3.60
CA PHE A 5 15.04 3.31 -2.99
C PHE A 5 14.14 3.85 -1.88
N ASP A 6 14.37 5.08 -1.43
CA ASP A 6 13.55 5.76 -0.44
C ASP A 6 12.53 6.72 -1.10
N SER A 7 12.64 6.92 -2.42
CA SER A 7 11.74 7.79 -3.18
C SER A 7 10.56 7.02 -3.74
N LEU A 8 9.38 7.64 -3.63
CA LEU A 8 8.10 7.18 -4.21
C LEU A 8 7.71 7.97 -5.46
N ASP A 9 8.36 9.11 -5.69
CA ASP A 9 8.21 9.92 -6.89
C ASP A 9 9.59 10.11 -7.53
N TYR A 10 9.73 9.61 -8.76
CA TYR A 10 10.97 9.77 -9.52
C TYR A 10 11.37 11.23 -9.74
N ARG A 11 10.40 12.15 -9.74
CA ARG A 11 10.66 13.59 -9.91
C ARG A 11 11.33 14.18 -8.68
N HIS A 12 10.89 13.75 -7.49
CA HIS A 12 11.53 14.12 -6.23
C HIS A 12 12.99 13.65 -6.21
N TYR A 13 13.20 12.38 -6.55
CA TYR A 13 14.54 11.81 -6.68
C TYR A 13 15.41 12.57 -7.67
N LEU A 14 14.89 12.90 -8.87
CA LEU A 14 15.62 13.66 -9.87
C LEU A 14 16.01 15.05 -9.37
N LYS A 15 15.07 15.79 -8.75
CA LYS A 15 15.34 17.13 -8.20
C LYS A 15 16.46 17.05 -7.17
N GLN A 16 16.34 16.16 -6.21
CA GLN A 16 17.34 16.00 -5.16
C GLN A 16 18.72 15.67 -5.74
N ARG A 17 18.82 14.71 -6.68
CA ARG A 17 20.09 14.36 -7.35
C ARG A 17 20.67 15.53 -8.15
N PHE A 18 19.84 16.33 -8.79
CA PHE A 18 20.30 17.48 -9.56
C PHE A 18 20.76 18.61 -8.62
N ASP A 19 20.08 18.85 -7.52
CA ASP A 19 20.43 19.86 -6.54
C ASP A 19 21.75 19.49 -5.82
N GLU A 20 21.92 18.24 -5.37
CA GLU A 20 23.20 17.73 -4.81
C GLU A 20 24.37 17.89 -5.81
N THR A 21 24.09 17.65 -7.10
CA THR A 21 25.13 17.80 -8.13
C THR A 21 25.46 19.28 -8.36
N ARG A 22 24.46 20.16 -8.30
CA ARG A 22 24.63 21.62 -8.46
C ARG A 22 25.43 22.23 -7.32
N GLU A 23 25.20 21.80 -6.09
CA GLU A 23 25.99 22.25 -4.92
C GLU A 23 27.48 21.95 -5.10
N ARG A 24 27.83 20.80 -5.68
CA ARG A 24 29.21 20.40 -5.97
C ARG A 24 29.77 21.02 -7.25
N LYS A 25 28.92 21.36 -8.21
CA LYS A 25 29.24 21.86 -9.55
C LYS A 25 28.27 22.97 -9.93
N PRO A 26 28.57 24.27 -9.56
CA PRO A 26 27.63 25.38 -9.78
C PRO A 26 27.23 25.62 -11.25
N TRP A 27 28.04 25.15 -12.21
CA TRP A 27 27.77 25.25 -13.64
C TRP A 27 26.78 24.15 -14.13
N PHE A 28 26.38 23.22 -13.27
CA PHE A 28 25.46 22.13 -13.59
C PHE A 28 24.01 22.64 -13.60
N SER A 29 23.54 23.09 -14.76
CA SER A 29 22.20 23.65 -14.95
C SER A 29 21.23 22.67 -15.59
N TYR A 30 19.92 22.91 -15.45
CA TYR A 30 18.89 22.13 -16.16
C TYR A 30 19.06 22.15 -17.69
N ARG A 31 19.56 23.26 -18.23
CA ARG A 31 19.89 23.37 -19.67
C ARG A 31 20.99 22.39 -20.09
N LEU A 32 22.03 22.28 -19.28
CA LEU A 32 23.12 21.34 -19.53
C LEU A 32 22.64 19.88 -19.38
N ILE A 33 21.80 19.58 -18.39
CA ILE A 33 21.19 18.26 -18.21
C ILE A 33 20.38 17.89 -19.45
N ALA A 34 19.48 18.79 -19.87
CA ALA A 34 18.62 18.58 -21.03
C ALA A 34 19.44 18.30 -22.31
N GLN A 35 20.53 19.05 -22.50
CA GLN A 35 21.47 18.82 -23.61
C GLN A 35 22.11 17.42 -23.54
N LYS A 36 22.56 16.99 -22.33
CA LYS A 36 23.20 15.68 -22.14
C LYS A 36 22.26 14.50 -22.38
N ILE A 37 20.98 14.64 -22.07
CA ILE A 37 19.96 13.60 -22.31
C ILE A 37 19.20 13.80 -23.62
N ASN A 38 19.62 14.78 -24.42
CA ASN A 38 19.08 15.08 -25.74
C ASN A 38 17.57 15.36 -25.75
N ILE A 39 17.11 16.24 -24.88
CA ILE A 39 15.73 16.74 -24.84
C ILE A 39 15.71 18.27 -24.79
N ASP A 40 14.56 18.86 -25.09
CA ASP A 40 14.34 20.30 -24.91
C ASP A 40 14.38 20.69 -23.41
N PRO A 41 15.07 21.80 -23.03
CA PRO A 41 15.12 22.25 -21.64
C PRO A 41 13.74 22.51 -21.01
N GLY A 42 12.78 23.03 -21.79
CA GLY A 42 11.40 23.22 -21.32
C GLY A 42 10.70 21.89 -21.06
N GLN A 43 11.02 20.86 -21.84
CA GLN A 43 10.50 19.51 -21.58
C GLN A 43 11.03 18.95 -20.25
N LEU A 44 12.31 19.14 -19.94
CA LEU A 44 12.87 18.72 -18.65
C LEU A 44 12.16 19.42 -17.48
N VAL A 45 11.97 20.73 -17.57
CA VAL A 45 11.28 21.53 -16.56
C VAL A 45 9.85 21.02 -16.35
N LYS A 46 9.10 20.78 -17.43
CA LYS A 46 7.73 20.22 -17.36
C LYS A 46 7.69 18.84 -16.68
N ILE A 47 8.71 18.00 -16.92
CA ILE A 47 8.83 16.69 -16.26
C ILE A 47 9.04 16.89 -14.76
N LEU A 48 9.97 17.76 -14.36
CA LEU A 48 10.26 18.01 -12.96
C LEU A 48 9.12 18.70 -12.20
N GLN A 49 8.31 19.51 -12.88
CA GLN A 49 7.11 20.15 -12.33
C GLN A 49 5.87 19.24 -12.29
N GLY A 50 5.95 18.01 -12.84
CA GLY A 50 4.83 17.09 -12.85
C GLY A 50 3.83 17.29 -14.00
N GLN A 51 4.05 18.26 -14.87
CA GLN A 51 3.19 18.56 -16.03
C GLN A 51 3.33 17.52 -17.15
N ARG A 52 4.42 16.76 -17.16
CA ARG A 52 4.66 15.63 -18.06
C ARG A 52 5.35 14.47 -17.35
N HIS A 53 5.18 13.28 -17.88
CA HIS A 53 5.96 12.10 -17.47
C HIS A 53 7.13 11.85 -18.41
N ILE A 54 8.16 11.16 -17.93
CA ILE A 54 9.22 10.59 -18.76
C ILE A 54 8.58 9.56 -19.70
N SER A 55 8.80 9.70 -21.01
CA SER A 55 8.34 8.69 -21.98
C SER A 55 9.16 7.39 -21.89
N GLU A 56 8.60 6.25 -22.31
CA GLU A 56 9.28 4.96 -22.25
C GLU A 56 10.67 5.00 -22.92
N ARG A 57 10.77 5.69 -24.06
CA ARG A 57 12.03 5.89 -24.79
C ARG A 57 13.09 6.63 -23.98
N LEU A 58 12.69 7.53 -23.09
CA LEU A 58 13.61 8.36 -22.32
C LEU A 58 14.02 7.71 -20.99
N ILE A 59 13.32 6.70 -20.48
CA ILE A 59 13.66 6.04 -19.23
C ILE A 59 15.11 5.54 -19.21
N PRO A 60 15.58 4.74 -20.20
CA PRO A 60 16.96 4.28 -20.22
C PRO A 60 17.97 5.42 -20.39
N VAL A 61 17.60 6.52 -21.05
CA VAL A 61 18.47 7.69 -21.21
C VAL A 61 18.69 8.38 -19.87
N PHE A 62 17.63 8.56 -19.08
CA PHE A 62 17.73 9.08 -17.71
C PHE A 62 18.52 8.14 -16.79
N ALA A 63 18.25 6.84 -16.83
CA ALA A 63 18.97 5.85 -16.04
C ALA A 63 20.47 5.89 -16.32
N LYS A 64 20.86 5.91 -17.58
CA LYS A 64 22.27 6.03 -18.02
C LYS A 64 22.91 7.35 -17.57
N PHE A 65 22.19 8.46 -17.71
CA PHE A 65 22.66 9.78 -17.29
C PHE A 65 22.90 9.84 -15.76
N LEU A 66 22.03 9.22 -14.97
CA LEU A 66 22.13 9.10 -13.53
C LEU A 66 23.18 8.07 -13.05
N GLY A 67 23.74 7.28 -14.00
CA GLY A 67 24.70 6.23 -13.69
C GLY A 67 24.09 4.98 -13.06
N LEU A 68 22.77 4.81 -13.17
CA LEU A 68 22.04 3.66 -12.64
C LEU A 68 22.33 2.41 -13.47
N LYS A 69 22.53 1.26 -12.85
CA LYS A 69 22.85 -0.02 -13.51
C LYS A 69 22.14 -1.19 -12.83
N GLY A 70 21.82 -2.21 -13.62
CA GLY A 70 21.22 -3.43 -13.12
C GLY A 70 19.93 -3.15 -12.35
N ARG A 71 19.86 -3.60 -11.09
CA ARG A 71 18.66 -3.44 -10.25
C ARG A 71 18.26 -1.99 -9.95
N GLU A 72 19.21 -1.06 -9.91
CA GLU A 72 18.89 0.38 -9.75
C GLU A 72 18.16 0.92 -11.00
N GLU A 73 18.58 0.49 -12.19
CA GLU A 73 17.93 0.84 -13.45
C GLU A 73 16.52 0.24 -13.53
N GLU A 74 16.37 -1.03 -13.13
CA GLU A 74 15.07 -1.71 -13.04
C GLU A 74 14.14 -1.00 -12.06
N TYR A 75 14.65 -0.65 -10.88
CA TYR A 75 13.89 0.08 -9.87
C TYR A 75 13.44 1.45 -10.37
N PHE A 76 14.33 2.22 -10.98
CA PHE A 76 13.99 3.52 -11.57
C PHE A 76 12.93 3.39 -12.68
N THR A 77 13.06 2.40 -13.54
CA THR A 77 12.08 2.10 -14.59
C THR A 77 10.72 1.79 -14.00
N CYS A 78 10.69 0.94 -12.98
CA CYS A 78 9.47 0.58 -12.27
C CYS A 78 8.85 1.80 -11.55
N LEU A 79 9.67 2.66 -10.93
CA LEU A 79 9.24 3.87 -10.25
C LEU A 79 8.60 4.89 -11.22
N VAL A 80 9.17 5.06 -12.42
CA VAL A 80 8.58 5.92 -13.45
C VAL A 80 7.22 5.37 -13.88
N ARG A 81 7.10 4.07 -14.11
CA ARG A 81 5.84 3.42 -14.51
C ARG A 81 4.79 3.46 -13.39
N PHE A 82 5.20 3.25 -12.15
CA PHE A 82 4.36 3.42 -10.97
C PHE A 82 3.73 4.82 -10.92
N ASN A 83 4.54 5.87 -11.11
CA ASN A 83 4.03 7.25 -11.12
C ASN A 83 3.21 7.61 -12.37
N LYS A 84 3.26 6.79 -13.43
CA LYS A 84 2.45 6.95 -14.65
C LYS A 84 1.16 6.15 -14.61
N ALA A 85 1.04 5.18 -13.70
CA ALA A 85 -0.11 4.30 -13.60
C ALA A 85 -1.42 5.09 -13.46
N LYS A 86 -2.40 4.74 -14.27
CA LYS A 86 -3.72 5.41 -14.29
C LYS A 86 -4.80 4.57 -13.63
N THR A 87 -4.60 3.26 -13.53
CA THR A 87 -5.55 2.33 -12.94
C THR A 87 -5.04 1.79 -11.60
N GLY A 88 -5.95 1.38 -10.73
CA GLY A 88 -5.58 0.75 -9.45
C GLY A 88 -4.78 -0.53 -9.66
N SER A 89 -5.10 -1.34 -10.68
CA SER A 89 -4.39 -2.58 -11.01
C SER A 89 -2.94 -2.33 -11.45
N GLU A 90 -2.71 -1.33 -12.31
CA GLU A 90 -1.35 -0.92 -12.70
C GLU A 90 -0.55 -0.41 -11.50
N THR A 91 -1.18 0.41 -10.65
CA THR A 91 -0.55 0.93 -9.43
C THR A 91 -0.13 -0.19 -8.51
N SER A 92 -1.01 -1.17 -8.25
CA SER A 92 -0.70 -2.35 -7.43
C SER A 92 0.42 -3.20 -8.02
N LEU A 93 0.37 -3.47 -9.33
CA LEU A 93 1.39 -4.24 -10.04
C LEU A 93 2.79 -3.63 -9.89
N TYR A 94 2.91 -2.32 -10.15
CA TYR A 94 4.20 -1.65 -10.06
C TYR A 94 4.64 -1.44 -8.62
N PHE A 95 3.72 -1.27 -7.68
CA PHE A 95 4.04 -1.25 -6.26
C PHE A 95 4.66 -2.58 -5.78
N GLU A 96 4.06 -3.72 -6.12
CA GLU A 96 4.62 -5.05 -5.80
C GLU A 96 6.04 -5.22 -6.36
N LYS A 97 6.25 -4.87 -7.64
CA LYS A 97 7.57 -4.92 -8.27
C LYS A 97 8.60 -4.03 -7.57
N LEU A 98 8.21 -2.81 -7.18
CA LEU A 98 9.09 -1.91 -6.42
C LEU A 98 9.49 -2.52 -5.06
N MET A 99 8.54 -3.20 -4.38
CA MET A 99 8.82 -3.85 -3.10
C MET A 99 9.77 -5.04 -3.27
N GLU A 100 9.54 -5.90 -4.26
CA GLU A 100 10.44 -7.02 -4.59
C GLU A 100 11.86 -6.52 -4.87
N LEU A 101 12.01 -5.51 -5.73
CA LEU A 101 13.32 -4.94 -6.05
C LEU A 101 13.98 -4.29 -4.83
N LYS A 102 13.23 -3.59 -4.00
CA LYS A 102 13.73 -2.96 -2.77
C LYS A 102 14.25 -4.03 -1.79
N ASP A 103 13.52 -5.11 -1.58
CA ASP A 103 13.93 -6.21 -0.70
C ASP A 103 15.18 -6.94 -1.19
N LEU A 104 15.38 -7.05 -2.51
CA LEU A 104 16.57 -7.63 -3.11
C LEU A 104 17.82 -6.75 -3.02
N ILE A 105 17.65 -5.42 -2.96
CA ILE A 105 18.74 -4.43 -3.05
C ILE A 105 19.21 -3.99 -1.66
N LEU A 106 18.30 -3.87 -0.72
CA LEU A 106 18.58 -3.40 0.63
C LEU A 106 18.37 -4.54 1.64
N PRO A 107 19.40 -5.31 1.97
CA PRO A 107 19.33 -6.24 3.10
C PRO A 107 19.03 -5.42 4.37
N ARG A 108 17.87 -5.66 4.96
CA ARG A 108 17.38 -4.85 6.07
C ARG A 108 18.01 -5.27 7.38
N VAL A 109 18.66 -4.32 8.05
CA VAL A 109 19.20 -4.53 9.41
C VAL A 109 18.07 -4.54 10.45
N LYS A 110 16.94 -3.89 10.17
CA LYS A 110 15.72 -3.94 10.98
C LYS A 110 14.51 -4.16 10.07
N PRO A 111 13.60 -5.08 10.44
CA PRO A 111 12.39 -5.31 9.66
C PRO A 111 11.53 -4.05 9.67
N ASP A 112 11.11 -3.64 8.49
CA ASP A 112 10.20 -2.51 8.28
C ASP A 112 8.76 -3.00 8.50
N GLN A 113 8.07 -2.38 9.44
CA GLN A 113 6.69 -2.77 9.79
C GLN A 113 5.70 -2.58 8.64
N ASP A 114 6.05 -1.77 7.64
CA ASP A 114 5.22 -1.56 6.45
C ASP A 114 5.04 -2.86 5.64
N ARG A 115 6.02 -3.78 5.72
CA ARG A 115 5.93 -5.11 5.09
C ARG A 115 4.72 -5.93 5.54
N PHE A 116 4.20 -5.68 6.75
CA PHE A 116 2.98 -6.32 7.25
C PHE A 116 1.78 -6.06 6.32
N TYR A 117 1.75 -4.91 5.67
CA TYR A 117 0.66 -4.51 4.77
C TYR A 117 0.88 -4.92 3.32
N TYR A 118 2.01 -5.55 2.97
CA TYR A 118 2.27 -5.90 1.57
C TYR A 118 1.38 -7.03 1.06
N LYS A 119 0.94 -7.91 1.95
CA LYS A 119 0.05 -9.02 1.62
C LYS A 119 -1.06 -9.13 2.67
N TRP A 120 -2.28 -9.29 2.21
CA TRP A 120 -3.46 -9.39 3.06
C TRP A 120 -3.38 -10.53 4.10
N TYR A 121 -2.76 -11.64 3.73
CA TYR A 121 -2.70 -12.84 4.54
C TYR A 121 -1.79 -12.71 5.78
N HIS A 122 -0.87 -11.74 5.85
CA HIS A 122 -0.07 -11.54 7.05
C HIS A 122 -0.93 -11.19 8.27
N SER A 123 -1.94 -10.34 8.10
CA SER A 123 -2.87 -9.98 9.17
C SER A 123 -3.76 -11.15 9.57
N VAL A 124 -4.24 -11.93 8.59
CA VAL A 124 -5.08 -13.10 8.82
C VAL A 124 -4.32 -14.19 9.56
N ILE A 125 -3.10 -14.54 9.12
CA ILE A 125 -2.24 -15.53 9.79
C ILE A 125 -1.93 -15.09 11.22
N ARG A 126 -1.58 -13.79 11.43
CA ARG A 126 -1.36 -13.29 12.79
C ARG A 126 -2.56 -13.53 13.70
N VAL A 127 -3.76 -13.17 13.26
CA VAL A 127 -4.98 -13.36 14.05
C VAL A 127 -5.31 -14.84 14.24
N LEU A 128 -5.11 -15.68 13.20
CA LEU A 128 -5.32 -17.12 13.26
C LEU A 128 -4.47 -17.78 14.34
N LEU A 129 -3.20 -17.40 14.47
CA LEU A 129 -2.28 -17.93 15.48
C LEU A 129 -2.66 -17.59 16.94
N ALA A 130 -3.64 -16.70 17.15
CA ALA A 130 -4.16 -16.42 18.50
C ALA A 130 -4.93 -17.63 19.07
N PHE A 131 -5.49 -18.51 18.22
CA PHE A 131 -6.31 -19.64 18.63
C PHE A 131 -6.00 -20.94 17.90
N TYR A 132 -5.35 -20.89 16.74
CA TYR A 132 -4.95 -22.07 15.98
C TYR A 132 -3.56 -22.52 16.42
N LYS A 133 -3.49 -23.75 16.94
CA LYS A 133 -2.21 -24.38 17.31
C LYS A 133 -1.46 -24.81 16.05
N PHE A 134 -0.54 -23.98 15.61
CA PHE A 134 0.29 -24.24 14.43
C PHE A 134 1.43 -25.20 14.78
N ASP A 135 1.44 -26.36 14.16
CA ASP A 135 2.36 -27.48 14.37
C ASP A 135 3.58 -27.50 13.43
N GLY A 136 3.70 -26.48 12.56
CA GLY A 136 4.77 -26.40 11.55
C GLY A 136 4.37 -26.87 10.16
N ASP A 137 3.14 -27.37 9.97
CA ASP A 137 2.60 -27.73 8.65
C ASP A 137 2.12 -26.46 7.91
N TYR A 138 3.02 -25.86 7.15
CA TYR A 138 2.75 -24.66 6.36
C TYR A 138 1.70 -24.90 5.26
N ARG A 139 1.65 -26.10 4.69
CA ARG A 139 0.66 -26.46 3.69
C ARG A 139 -0.76 -26.47 4.29
N LYS A 140 -0.89 -27.03 5.47
CA LYS A 140 -2.15 -27.04 6.21
C LYS A 140 -2.55 -25.61 6.57
N LEU A 141 -1.62 -24.80 7.10
CA LEU A 141 -1.84 -23.37 7.40
C LEU A 141 -2.33 -22.61 6.16
N ALA A 142 -1.66 -22.80 5.02
CA ALA A 142 -2.00 -22.13 3.76
C ALA A 142 -3.42 -22.44 3.28
N ASN A 143 -3.87 -23.67 3.46
CA ASN A 143 -5.21 -24.14 3.07
C ASN A 143 -6.32 -23.68 4.03
N LEU A 144 -6.01 -23.17 5.22
CA LEU A 144 -7.01 -22.57 6.11
C LEU A 144 -7.48 -21.19 5.67
N LEU A 145 -6.74 -20.53 4.79
CA LEU A 145 -7.08 -19.20 4.31
C LEU A 145 -8.07 -19.27 3.14
N SER A 146 -8.89 -18.25 3.01
CA SER A 146 -9.80 -18.09 1.85
C SER A 146 -9.55 -16.72 1.19
N PRO A 147 -8.96 -16.70 -0.03
CA PRO A 147 -8.44 -17.85 -0.81
C PRO A 147 -7.24 -18.53 -0.14
N ALA A 148 -7.05 -19.82 -0.43
CA ALA A 148 -5.84 -20.51 -0.02
C ALA A 148 -4.61 -19.84 -0.66
N ILE A 149 -3.50 -19.81 0.09
CA ILE A 149 -2.21 -19.33 -0.39
C ILE A 149 -1.26 -20.50 -0.63
N SER A 150 -0.09 -20.25 -1.18
CA SER A 150 0.94 -21.29 -1.31
C SER A 150 1.62 -21.58 0.04
N GLU A 151 2.16 -22.78 0.17
CA GLU A 151 2.98 -23.18 1.33
C GLU A 151 4.16 -22.22 1.57
N LYS A 152 4.81 -21.78 0.48
CA LYS A 152 5.89 -20.80 0.52
C LYS A 152 5.45 -19.45 1.09
N GLU A 153 4.31 -18.95 0.67
CA GLU A 153 3.74 -17.69 1.19
C GLU A 153 3.40 -17.80 2.69
N ALA A 154 2.86 -18.94 3.13
CA ALA A 154 2.63 -19.18 4.55
C ALA A 154 3.93 -19.19 5.36
N GLN A 155 4.98 -19.84 4.84
CA GLN A 155 6.31 -19.87 5.47
C GLN A 155 6.93 -18.47 5.54
N GLU A 156 6.90 -17.72 4.46
CA GLU A 156 7.39 -16.34 4.39
C GLU A 156 6.63 -15.42 5.35
N SER A 157 5.32 -15.63 5.49
CA SER A 157 4.49 -14.88 6.42
C SER A 157 4.86 -15.13 7.88
N ILE A 158 4.99 -16.38 8.30
CA ILE A 158 5.44 -16.73 9.67
C ILE A 158 6.81 -16.13 9.96
N LYS A 159 7.75 -16.26 9.01
CA LYS A 159 9.09 -15.67 9.14
C LYS A 159 9.02 -14.16 9.32
N LEU A 160 8.24 -13.47 8.50
CA LEU A 160 8.05 -12.02 8.59
C LEU A 160 7.44 -11.61 9.94
N LEU A 161 6.40 -12.30 10.40
CA LEU A 161 5.74 -12.00 11.67
C LEU A 161 6.69 -12.16 12.87
N LEU A 162 7.58 -13.17 12.85
CA LEU A 162 8.66 -13.34 13.84
C LEU A 162 9.67 -12.20 13.75
N GLU A 163 10.17 -11.87 12.56
CA GLU A 163 11.12 -10.78 12.33
C GLU A 163 10.58 -9.41 12.81
N LEU A 164 9.30 -9.16 12.59
CA LEU A 164 8.61 -7.95 13.05
C LEU A 164 8.34 -7.97 14.56
N GLY A 165 8.44 -9.13 15.18
CA GLY A 165 8.12 -9.35 16.59
C GLY A 165 6.62 -9.23 16.86
N PHE A 166 5.75 -9.58 15.92
CA PHE A 166 4.30 -9.62 16.10
C PHE A 166 3.81 -10.96 16.64
N ILE A 167 4.65 -11.97 16.49
CA ILE A 167 4.50 -13.29 17.13
C ILE A 167 5.85 -13.70 17.71
N TYR A 168 5.82 -14.63 18.64
CA TYR A 168 7.00 -15.31 19.17
C TYR A 168 6.75 -16.80 19.25
N LYS A 169 7.81 -17.59 19.31
CA LYS A 169 7.77 -19.02 19.52
C LYS A 169 8.21 -19.30 20.96
N ASP A 170 7.37 -19.99 21.72
CA ASP A 170 7.66 -20.36 23.11
C ASP A 170 8.63 -21.55 23.18
N SER A 171 9.01 -21.94 24.42
CA SER A 171 9.89 -23.10 24.69
C SER A 171 9.32 -24.43 24.19
N ASP A 172 8.01 -24.55 24.13
CA ASP A 172 7.29 -25.76 23.72
C ASP A 172 7.06 -25.80 22.20
N GLY A 173 7.52 -24.76 21.49
CA GLY A 173 7.42 -24.65 20.06
C GLY A 173 6.12 -24.07 19.55
N ASN A 174 5.22 -23.59 20.42
CA ASN A 174 3.97 -22.96 20.01
C ASN A 174 4.20 -21.50 19.65
N TYR A 175 3.35 -20.98 18.74
CA TYR A 175 3.36 -19.59 18.35
C TYR A 175 2.29 -18.80 19.10
N SER A 176 2.66 -17.64 19.60
CA SER A 176 1.78 -16.74 20.35
C SER A 176 1.94 -15.31 19.87
N LEU A 177 0.89 -14.51 20.04
CA LEU A 177 0.90 -13.09 19.69
C LEU A 177 1.71 -12.28 20.72
N THR A 178 2.30 -11.20 20.27
CA THR A 178 2.83 -10.16 21.14
C THR A 178 1.87 -8.99 21.22
N ASP A 179 1.99 -8.16 22.26
CA ASP A 179 1.26 -6.89 22.40
C ASP A 179 1.85 -5.77 21.54
N LYS A 180 2.77 -6.10 20.63
CA LYS A 180 3.43 -5.11 19.81
C LYS A 180 2.46 -4.54 18.79
N PHE A 181 2.22 -3.24 18.87
CA PHE A 181 1.42 -2.50 17.91
C PHE A 181 2.26 -2.10 16.69
N ILE A 182 1.60 -2.00 15.55
CA ILE A 182 2.22 -1.50 14.33
C ILE A 182 2.38 0.01 14.47
N THR A 183 3.58 0.44 14.81
CA THR A 183 3.98 1.84 14.88
C THR A 183 4.89 2.16 13.71
N GLY A 184 4.81 3.34 13.19
CA GLY A 184 5.64 3.81 12.07
C GLY A 184 4.84 4.76 11.19
N GLY A 185 5.46 5.80 10.72
CA GLY A 185 4.91 6.76 9.79
C GLY A 185 5.83 6.90 8.58
N GLY A 186 5.29 7.35 7.47
CA GLY A 186 6.06 7.64 6.28
C GLY A 186 5.27 7.35 5.00
N ASN A 187 5.77 7.87 3.90
CA ASN A 187 5.13 7.73 2.59
C ASN A 187 4.97 6.26 2.16
N TRP A 188 5.94 5.41 2.50
CA TRP A 188 5.89 3.97 2.23
C TRP A 188 4.76 3.29 2.98
N ARG A 189 4.52 3.64 4.23
CA ARG A 189 3.41 3.10 5.01
C ARG A 189 2.06 3.45 4.39
N MET A 190 1.86 4.70 3.95
CA MET A 190 0.61 5.09 3.28
C MET A 190 0.35 4.26 2.04
N LEU A 191 1.38 3.98 1.22
CA LEU A 191 1.25 3.14 0.04
C LEU A 191 0.99 1.68 0.38
N ALA A 192 1.71 1.14 1.36
CA ALA A 192 1.51 -0.23 1.83
C ALA A 192 0.08 -0.44 2.37
N VAL A 193 -0.42 0.50 3.18
CA VAL A 193 -1.80 0.48 3.68
C VAL A 193 -2.81 0.59 2.54
N ARG A 194 -2.58 1.49 1.57
CA ARG A 194 -3.44 1.61 0.39
C ARG A 194 -3.48 0.31 -0.41
N HIS A 195 -2.31 -0.31 -0.63
CA HIS A 195 -2.21 -1.60 -1.32
C HIS A 195 -2.95 -2.71 -0.55
N PHE A 196 -2.79 -2.78 0.77
CA PHE A 196 -3.54 -3.69 1.63
C PHE A 196 -5.05 -3.47 1.50
N GLN A 197 -5.53 -2.22 1.54
CA GLN A 197 -6.94 -1.90 1.36
C GLN A 197 -7.47 -2.36 0.00
N GLN A 198 -6.70 -2.20 -1.08
CA GLN A 198 -7.08 -2.72 -2.40
C GLN A 198 -7.22 -4.25 -2.38
N GLN A 199 -6.28 -4.97 -1.77
CA GLN A 199 -6.37 -6.42 -1.64
C GLN A 199 -7.61 -6.85 -0.85
N THR A 200 -7.93 -6.17 0.27
CA THR A 200 -9.10 -6.53 1.09
C THR A 200 -10.42 -6.21 0.39
N ILE A 201 -10.49 -5.19 -0.48
CA ILE A 201 -11.63 -4.93 -1.36
C ILE A 201 -11.81 -6.08 -2.36
N HIS A 202 -10.74 -6.56 -2.99
CA HIS A 202 -10.80 -7.72 -3.88
C HIS A 202 -11.20 -9.02 -3.16
N LEU A 203 -10.83 -9.19 -1.88
CA LEU A 203 -11.34 -10.30 -1.08
C LEU A 203 -12.86 -10.21 -0.88
N SER A 204 -13.42 -9.01 -0.67
CA SER A 204 -14.86 -8.82 -0.56
C SER A 204 -15.59 -9.13 -1.87
N GLU A 205 -15.06 -8.67 -3.01
CA GLU A 205 -15.58 -8.98 -4.33
C GLU A 205 -15.59 -10.50 -4.58
N ARG A 206 -14.47 -11.17 -4.28
CA ARG A 206 -14.36 -12.62 -4.39
C ARG A 206 -15.37 -13.34 -3.49
N SER A 207 -15.52 -12.89 -2.25
CA SER A 207 -16.46 -13.45 -1.28
C SER A 207 -17.91 -13.30 -1.76
N LEU A 208 -18.24 -12.15 -2.36
CA LEU A 208 -19.57 -11.91 -2.94
C LEU A 208 -19.95 -12.97 -4.01
N ILE A 209 -18.97 -13.41 -4.79
CA ILE A 209 -19.17 -14.36 -5.89
C ILE A 209 -19.13 -15.84 -5.41
N ASN A 210 -18.20 -16.15 -4.51
CA ASN A 210 -17.84 -17.55 -4.21
C ASN A 210 -18.33 -18.07 -2.85
N ASP A 211 -18.55 -17.17 -1.87
CA ASP A 211 -18.93 -17.62 -0.54
C ASP A 211 -20.46 -17.58 -0.38
N PRO A 212 -21.09 -18.54 0.33
CA PRO A 212 -22.52 -18.54 0.55
C PRO A 212 -22.96 -17.37 1.47
N PRO A 213 -24.20 -16.86 1.31
CA PRO A 213 -24.68 -15.67 2.04
C PRO A 213 -24.72 -15.82 3.58
N ASP A 214 -24.87 -17.03 4.08
CA ASP A 214 -24.99 -17.34 5.51
C ASP A 214 -23.67 -17.20 6.29
N ILE A 215 -22.53 -17.13 5.59
CA ILE A 215 -21.21 -16.95 6.22
C ILE A 215 -20.60 -15.59 5.98
N ARG A 216 -21.27 -14.69 5.24
CA ARG A 216 -20.80 -13.33 4.94
C ARG A 216 -21.89 -12.30 5.13
N ASP A 217 -21.49 -11.06 5.32
CA ASP A 217 -22.39 -9.90 5.21
C ASP A 217 -21.76 -8.87 4.27
N ILE A 218 -22.42 -8.61 3.16
CA ILE A 218 -22.03 -7.58 2.19
C ILE A 218 -23.29 -6.77 1.90
N SER A 219 -23.32 -5.55 2.41
CA SER A 219 -24.44 -4.63 2.30
C SER A 219 -23.99 -3.26 1.79
N SER A 220 -24.92 -2.54 1.19
CA SER A 220 -24.67 -1.20 0.65
C SER A 220 -25.77 -0.24 1.10
N LEU A 221 -25.37 0.98 1.43
CA LEU A 221 -26.26 2.09 1.74
C LEU A 221 -25.81 3.31 0.93
N THR A 222 -26.76 3.91 0.17
CA THR A 222 -26.52 5.18 -0.54
C THR A 222 -27.30 6.28 0.16
N ILE A 223 -26.59 7.32 0.59
CA ILE A 223 -27.16 8.46 1.31
C ILE A 223 -26.61 9.78 0.75
N SER A 224 -27.37 10.84 0.91
CA SER A 224 -26.92 12.22 0.65
C SER A 224 -26.62 12.92 1.97
N ILE A 225 -25.51 13.60 2.03
CA ILE A 225 -25.09 14.38 3.20
C ILE A 225 -24.49 15.72 2.76
N PRO A 226 -24.58 16.78 3.57
CA PRO A 226 -23.77 17.98 3.39
C PRO A 226 -22.28 17.66 3.56
N GLU A 227 -21.39 18.34 2.80
CA GLU A 227 -19.95 18.10 2.83
C GLU A 227 -19.35 18.32 4.23
N ASP A 228 -19.80 19.36 4.93
CA ASP A 228 -19.32 19.73 6.27
C ASP A 228 -19.65 18.68 7.35
N THR A 229 -20.62 17.79 7.11
CA THR A 229 -20.98 16.69 8.02
C THR A 229 -20.12 15.43 7.86
N LEU A 230 -19.27 15.35 6.84
CA LEU A 230 -18.39 14.19 6.57
C LEU A 230 -17.55 13.78 7.79
N GLY A 231 -17.12 14.77 8.60
CA GLY A 231 -16.36 14.52 9.83
C GLY A 231 -17.13 13.66 10.83
N GLU A 232 -18.40 13.96 11.06
CA GLU A 232 -19.27 13.22 12.00
C GLU A 232 -19.44 11.76 11.57
N PHE A 233 -19.67 11.50 10.27
CA PHE A 233 -19.78 10.13 9.76
C PHE A 233 -18.48 9.33 9.92
N ARG A 234 -17.32 9.98 9.73
CA ARG A 234 -16.02 9.34 9.98
C ARG A 234 -15.84 8.97 11.45
N GLU A 235 -16.29 9.80 12.36
CA GLU A 235 -16.27 9.53 13.80
C GLU A 235 -17.21 8.36 14.16
N MET A 236 -18.43 8.33 13.61
CA MET A 236 -19.37 7.22 13.78
C MET A 236 -18.78 5.90 13.33
N LEU A 237 -18.14 5.86 12.15
CA LEU A 237 -17.47 4.67 11.64
C LEU A 237 -16.28 4.26 12.51
N ALA A 238 -15.55 5.21 13.09
CA ALA A 238 -14.46 4.93 14.02
C ALA A 238 -14.99 4.32 15.33
N GLU A 239 -16.08 4.84 15.87
CA GLU A 239 -16.71 4.31 17.09
C GLU A 239 -17.35 2.94 16.85
N PHE A 240 -17.93 2.70 15.69
CA PHE A 240 -18.42 1.38 15.31
C PHE A 240 -17.30 0.33 15.33
N ARG A 241 -16.12 0.65 14.75
CA ARG A 241 -14.95 -0.26 14.82
C ARG A 241 -14.53 -0.56 16.27
N LYS A 242 -14.50 0.45 17.13
CA LYS A 242 -14.17 0.26 18.56
C LYS A 242 -15.21 -0.61 19.27
N THR A 243 -16.48 -0.42 18.95
CA THR A 243 -17.58 -1.21 19.51
C THR A 243 -17.48 -2.67 19.12
N LEU A 244 -17.14 -2.97 17.84
CA LEU A 244 -16.88 -4.33 17.42
C LEU A 244 -15.69 -4.96 18.14
N LEU A 245 -14.58 -4.23 18.30
CA LEU A 245 -13.41 -4.73 19.03
C LEU A 245 -13.75 -5.04 20.50
N ARG A 246 -14.50 -4.16 21.16
CA ARG A 246 -14.99 -4.42 22.54
C ARG A 246 -15.84 -5.68 22.58
N LYS A 247 -16.75 -5.84 21.62
CA LYS A 247 -17.61 -7.02 21.52
C LYS A 247 -16.82 -8.31 21.35
N VAL A 248 -15.77 -8.29 20.53
CA VAL A 248 -14.87 -9.44 20.37
C VAL A 248 -14.17 -9.79 21.69
N MET A 249 -13.73 -8.80 22.46
CA MET A 249 -13.09 -9.02 23.77
C MET A 249 -14.04 -9.60 24.85
N GLU A 250 -15.34 -9.38 24.71
CA GLU A 250 -16.37 -9.92 25.61
C GLU A 250 -16.75 -11.39 25.30
N ILE A 251 -16.31 -11.92 24.14
CA ILE A 251 -16.61 -13.30 23.76
C ILE A 251 -15.72 -14.25 24.56
N SER A 252 -16.35 -15.08 25.39
CA SER A 252 -15.66 -16.08 26.23
C SER A 252 -15.46 -17.43 25.54
N ARG A 253 -16.04 -17.64 24.36
CA ARG A 253 -15.92 -18.89 23.59
C ARG A 253 -14.68 -18.87 22.72
N GLU A 254 -14.04 -20.02 22.56
CA GLU A 254 -12.89 -20.18 21.67
C GLU A 254 -13.24 -19.80 20.23
N PRO A 255 -12.45 -18.92 19.59
CA PRO A 255 -12.65 -18.59 18.20
C PRO A 255 -12.36 -19.78 17.29
N ASN A 256 -13.05 -19.85 16.16
CA ASN A 256 -12.82 -20.86 15.12
C ASN A 256 -12.84 -20.28 13.70
N ARG A 257 -12.96 -18.97 13.57
CA ARG A 257 -12.96 -18.25 12.28
C ARG A 257 -12.27 -16.90 12.41
N VAL A 258 -11.70 -16.44 11.30
CA VAL A 258 -11.20 -15.08 11.15
C VAL A 258 -12.06 -14.36 10.12
N TYR A 259 -12.57 -13.19 10.48
CA TYR A 259 -13.34 -12.32 9.59
C TYR A 259 -12.57 -11.03 9.30
N GLN A 260 -12.64 -10.58 8.06
CA GLN A 260 -12.15 -9.27 7.64
C GLN A 260 -13.34 -8.31 7.47
N LEU A 261 -13.35 -7.22 8.23
CA LEU A 261 -14.31 -6.14 8.04
C LEU A 261 -13.69 -5.03 7.21
N ASN A 262 -14.33 -4.69 6.10
CA ASN A 262 -14.01 -3.55 5.26
C ASN A 262 -15.12 -2.51 5.33
N LEU A 263 -14.77 -1.27 5.62
CA LEU A 263 -15.70 -0.14 5.62
C LEU A 263 -15.22 0.88 4.59
N GLN A 264 -16.03 1.10 3.55
CA GLN A 264 -15.80 2.11 2.52
C GLN A 264 -16.91 3.15 2.60
N PHE A 265 -16.52 4.41 2.83
CA PHE A 265 -17.42 5.56 2.74
C PHE A 265 -16.81 6.51 1.72
N ILE A 266 -17.37 6.53 0.52
CA ILE A 266 -16.79 7.16 -0.66
C ILE A 266 -17.82 8.09 -1.33
N PRO A 267 -17.41 9.24 -1.89
CA PRO A 267 -18.28 10.04 -2.72
C PRO A 267 -18.56 9.31 -4.03
N VAL A 268 -19.82 9.21 -4.40
CA VAL A 268 -20.28 8.62 -5.67
C VAL A 268 -20.93 9.65 -6.60
N ALA A 269 -21.29 10.82 -6.05
CA ALA A 269 -21.70 12.00 -6.79
C ALA A 269 -21.28 13.24 -6.00
N LEU A 270 -20.81 14.26 -6.69
CA LEU A 270 -20.47 15.57 -6.14
C LEU A 270 -21.26 16.60 -6.94
N VAL A 271 -21.93 17.52 -6.23
CA VAL A 271 -22.61 18.66 -6.82
C VAL A 271 -21.91 19.90 -6.26
N ASP A 272 -21.02 20.46 -7.06
CA ASP A 272 -20.36 21.72 -6.76
C ASP A 272 -21.36 22.84 -7.09
N ASP A 273 -21.72 23.67 -6.13
CA ASP A 273 -22.63 24.82 -6.21
C ASP A 273 -23.84 24.59 -7.12
N ILE A 274 -24.96 24.12 -6.54
CA ILE A 274 -26.25 24.35 -7.15
C ILE A 274 -26.42 25.85 -7.12
N ASP A 275 -26.34 26.52 -8.27
CA ASP A 275 -26.74 27.89 -8.42
C ASP A 275 -28.20 28.01 -7.91
N ASN A 276 -28.35 28.48 -6.66
CA ASN A 276 -29.65 28.65 -6.00
C ASN A 276 -30.51 29.78 -6.65
N GLU A 277 -30.14 30.24 -7.85
CA GLU A 277 -30.91 31.24 -8.58
C GLU A 277 -32.21 30.69 -9.23
N ASP A 278 -32.26 29.36 -9.53
CA ASP A 278 -33.44 28.80 -10.22
C ASP A 278 -34.59 28.37 -9.28
N LEU A 279 -34.43 28.45 -7.95
CA LEU A 279 -35.50 28.08 -7.00
C LEU A 279 -36.24 29.31 -6.40
N ALA A 280 -35.86 30.52 -6.78
CA ALA A 280 -36.45 31.75 -6.25
C ALA A 280 -37.66 32.28 -7.05
N ASP A 281 -37.90 31.77 -8.26
CA ASP A 281 -38.97 32.32 -9.16
C ASP A 281 -40.28 31.51 -9.18
N GLU A 282 -40.44 30.49 -8.32
CA GLU A 282 -41.76 29.82 -8.15
C GLU A 282 -42.34 30.05 -6.75
N LYS A 283 -42.67 31.32 -6.42
CA LYS A 283 -43.60 31.63 -5.34
C LYS A 283 -44.54 32.76 -5.72
#